data_25c1b515c18f8cf11d410f2cd9c9c650
#
_entry.id   25c1b515c18f8cf11d410f2cd9c9c650
#
_cell.length_a   1.000
_cell.length_b   1.000
_cell.length_c   1.000
_cell.angle_alpha   90.00
_cell.angle_beta   90.00
_cell.angle_gamma   90.00
#
_symmetry.space_group_name_H-M   'P 1'
#
loop_
_entity.id
_entity.type
_entity.pdbx_description
1 polymer ?
#
loop_
_entity_poly.entity_id
_entity_poly.type
_entity_poly.pdbx_seq_one_letter_code
_entity_poly.pdbx_strand_id
1 'polypeptide(L)'
;MTLAYRGRTLAALLFAAALPLSSFAAGKATFPAEGIWRGEFNIDGDPVPFNFEVKGHDAKDGRLVLLNGTRTDTFKVTARDDGTFSARMNTYDAVLEGKLSDDGKHLVGEYKDLVPSRNGARNLAFTAEHGATWRFVKPGQDQAPAANLSGKWAVQTIDKAARQDKRNQVALLKQDGNHLSGVFMTVVGDTRELEGTVQGNRFYLSGFSGPSPLLIRGTIDEDGNIQGAFGSGIYNVVKFEGEKSDTVELPDPYKLTFLKDGQERIDFAFPDLQGKLVSLQDEKYRGKVVIVEVIGTWCPNCTDQTYFLAPWFKQNQHRGVEAVAVAFEQEDDFGYFQKALTTFKEYFDIRYDIVFGGIADKKVATEKLKGLNYMAAFPTTIIIGRDGKVREIYTGYTGTVTGEYYDDYVTRFNGLLDRLIAEPDPHAATAASAPAATPAVASVLPASP
;
A
#
# COMPACT_ATOMS: atom_id res chain seq x y z
N MET A 1 19.57 -55.24 -20.58
CA MET A 1 20.29 -54.14 -21.24
C MET A 1 20.09 -52.91 -20.35
N THR A 2 21.03 -52.71 -19.43
CA THR A 2 20.98 -51.73 -18.35
C THR A 2 21.87 -50.55 -18.75
N LEU A 3 21.26 -49.37 -19.00
CA LEU A 3 22.02 -48.13 -19.23
C LEU A 3 22.27 -47.43 -17.89
N ALA A 4 23.54 -47.30 -17.57
CA ALA A 4 24.04 -46.57 -16.41
C ALA A 4 24.07 -45.07 -16.73
N TYR A 5 23.42 -44.26 -15.86
CA TYR A 5 23.47 -42.81 -15.89
C TYR A 5 24.72 -42.32 -15.13
N ARG A 6 25.66 -41.73 -15.85
CA ARG A 6 26.86 -41.11 -15.26
C ARG A 6 26.53 -39.67 -14.87
N GLY A 7 26.49 -39.40 -13.57
CA GLY A 7 26.42 -38.03 -13.02
C GLY A 7 27.71 -37.26 -13.35
N ARG A 8 27.54 -36.04 -13.87
CA ARG A 8 28.60 -35.03 -14.00
C ARG A 8 28.45 -34.05 -12.86
N THR A 9 29.36 -34.15 -11.89
CA THR A 9 29.60 -33.13 -10.88
C THR A 9 30.27 -31.92 -11.53
N LEU A 10 29.60 -30.77 -11.62
CA LEU A 10 30.24 -29.49 -11.95
C LEU A 10 30.89 -28.96 -10.68
N ALA A 11 32.21 -28.91 -10.66
CA ALA A 11 32.96 -28.15 -9.66
C ALA A 11 32.94 -26.69 -10.01
N ALA A 12 32.35 -25.87 -9.14
CA ALA A 12 32.41 -24.40 -9.24
C ALA A 12 33.82 -23.94 -8.83
N LEU A 13 34.61 -23.47 -9.79
CA LEU A 13 35.89 -22.82 -9.56
C LEU A 13 35.62 -21.36 -9.11
N LEU A 14 35.83 -21.11 -7.83
CA LEU A 14 35.94 -19.75 -7.27
C LEU A 14 37.28 -19.14 -7.74
N PHE A 15 37.21 -18.18 -8.66
CA PHE A 15 38.32 -17.29 -8.97
C PHE A 15 38.42 -16.21 -7.90
N ALA A 16 39.32 -16.40 -6.94
CA ALA A 16 39.73 -15.32 -6.04
C ALA A 16 40.76 -14.43 -6.79
N ALA A 17 40.32 -13.29 -7.27
CA ALA A 17 41.19 -12.23 -7.73
C ALA A 17 41.79 -11.53 -6.52
N ALA A 18 43.06 -11.77 -6.24
CA ALA A 18 43.81 -11.02 -5.23
C ALA A 18 44.08 -9.61 -5.73
N LEU A 19 43.39 -8.61 -5.16
CA LEU A 19 43.71 -7.20 -5.29
C LEU A 19 44.79 -6.83 -4.26
N PRO A 20 45.72 -5.90 -4.55
CA PRO A 20 46.75 -5.52 -3.62
C PRO A 20 46.18 -4.76 -2.44
N LEU A 21 46.42 -5.27 -1.24
CA LEU A 21 46.11 -4.62 0.05
C LEU A 21 47.03 -3.38 0.26
N SER A 22 46.53 -2.20 -0.06
CA SER A 22 46.98 -0.99 0.60
C SER A 22 46.15 -0.79 1.86
N SER A 23 46.68 -1.23 2.97
CA SER A 23 46.05 -1.11 4.29
C SER A 23 46.14 0.29 4.83
N PHE A 24 45.16 1.15 4.54
CA PHE A 24 44.70 2.09 5.52
C PHE A 24 43.64 1.35 6.34
N ALA A 25 43.88 1.22 7.64
CA ALA A 25 42.89 0.74 8.56
C ALA A 25 41.78 1.82 8.70
N ALA A 26 40.90 1.90 7.69
CA ALA A 26 39.61 2.56 7.86
C ALA A 26 38.86 1.76 8.91
N GLY A 27 38.43 2.41 9.98
CA GLY A 27 37.56 1.77 10.97
C GLY A 27 36.35 1.15 10.27
N LYS A 28 35.91 0.00 10.77
CA LYS A 28 34.75 -0.73 10.23
C LYS A 28 33.55 0.20 10.18
N ALA A 29 32.89 0.29 9.02
CA ALA A 29 31.69 1.11 8.88
C ALA A 29 30.58 0.57 9.79
N THR A 30 30.01 1.44 10.62
CA THR A 30 28.93 1.12 11.56
C THR A 30 27.56 1.54 11.04
N PHE A 31 27.52 2.30 9.94
CA PHE A 31 26.29 2.79 9.30
C PHE A 31 26.44 2.76 7.76
N PRO A 32 25.33 2.50 7.00
CA PRO A 32 25.38 2.54 5.55
C PRO A 32 25.78 3.93 5.02
N ALA A 33 26.57 3.98 3.94
CA ALA A 33 26.94 5.23 3.30
C ALA A 33 25.69 6.00 2.85
N GLU A 34 25.70 7.32 3.10
CA GLU A 34 24.61 8.20 2.66
C GLU A 34 24.56 8.31 1.13
N GLY A 35 23.34 8.41 0.58
CA GLY A 35 23.09 8.54 -0.86
C GLY A 35 22.30 7.37 -1.44
N ILE A 36 22.35 7.26 -2.77
CA ILE A 36 21.55 6.27 -3.53
C ILE A 36 22.18 4.89 -3.48
N TRP A 37 21.33 3.92 -3.28
CA TRP A 37 21.63 2.49 -3.30
C TRP A 37 20.77 1.77 -4.32
N ARG A 38 21.36 0.80 -5.00
CA ARG A 38 20.62 -0.18 -5.79
C ARG A 38 20.51 -1.47 -5.01
N GLY A 39 19.30 -1.81 -4.60
CA GLY A 39 18.93 -3.10 -4.03
C GLY A 39 18.50 -4.07 -5.12
N GLU A 40 18.63 -5.36 -4.85
CA GLU A 40 18.15 -6.42 -5.74
C GLU A 40 17.70 -7.62 -4.90
N PHE A 41 16.43 -7.99 -5.04
CA PHE A 41 15.92 -9.27 -4.58
C PHE A 41 16.18 -10.33 -5.64
N ASN A 42 16.40 -11.57 -5.21
CA ASN A 42 16.36 -12.73 -6.09
C ASN A 42 15.05 -13.51 -5.79
N ILE A 43 14.15 -13.54 -6.77
CA ILE A 43 12.88 -14.23 -6.67
C ILE A 43 12.83 -15.35 -7.69
N ASP A 44 13.03 -16.58 -7.24
CA ASP A 44 13.00 -17.78 -8.07
C ASP A 44 14.01 -17.71 -9.26
N GLY A 45 15.12 -17.00 -9.07
CA GLY A 45 16.17 -16.81 -10.10
C GLY A 45 16.01 -15.52 -10.92
N ASP A 46 14.91 -14.79 -10.77
CA ASP A 46 14.72 -13.50 -11.41
C ASP A 46 15.21 -12.35 -10.52
N PRO A 47 16.07 -11.45 -11.03
CA PRO A 47 16.47 -10.25 -10.32
C PRO A 47 15.33 -9.24 -10.30
N VAL A 48 14.99 -8.75 -9.11
CA VAL A 48 13.99 -7.69 -8.91
C VAL A 48 14.69 -6.49 -8.28
N PRO A 49 15.19 -5.56 -9.09
CA PRO A 49 15.92 -4.41 -8.63
C PRO A 49 14.97 -3.36 -8.03
N PHE A 50 15.46 -2.65 -7.02
CA PHE A 50 14.83 -1.46 -6.46
C PHE A 50 15.88 -0.44 -6.06
N ASN A 51 15.51 0.83 -6.01
CA ASN A 51 16.41 1.88 -5.55
C ASN A 51 15.91 2.44 -4.23
N PHE A 52 16.85 2.79 -3.38
CA PHE A 52 16.57 3.51 -2.14
C PHE A 52 17.69 4.52 -1.84
N GLU A 53 17.37 5.52 -1.05
CA GLU A 53 18.32 6.50 -0.55
C GLU A 53 18.52 6.29 0.95
N VAL A 54 19.75 6.27 1.40
CA VAL A 54 20.10 6.37 2.82
C VAL A 54 20.35 7.83 3.14
N LYS A 55 19.65 8.35 4.15
CA LYS A 55 19.83 9.70 4.71
C LYS A 55 20.25 9.60 6.17
N GLY A 56 21.13 10.52 6.60
CA GLY A 56 21.66 10.52 7.96
C GLY A 56 22.86 9.59 8.14
N HIS A 57 23.56 9.77 9.26
CA HIS A 57 24.86 9.16 9.49
C HIS A 57 24.88 8.16 10.64
N ASP A 58 23.79 8.05 11.39
CA ASP A 58 23.69 7.17 12.56
C ASP A 58 22.24 6.71 12.79
N ALA A 59 22.06 5.84 13.78
CA ALA A 59 20.74 5.29 14.13
C ALA A 59 19.76 6.33 14.70
N LYS A 60 20.20 7.53 15.05
CA LYS A 60 19.34 8.59 15.60
C LYS A 60 18.55 9.29 14.51
N ASP A 61 19.21 9.65 13.42
CA ASP A 61 18.62 10.38 12.30
C ASP A 61 18.52 9.57 11.00
N GLY A 62 19.07 8.35 10.98
CA GLY A 62 19.10 7.46 9.82
C GLY A 62 17.74 7.12 9.27
N ARG A 63 17.60 7.27 7.94
CA ARG A 63 16.40 6.94 7.18
C ARG A 63 16.77 6.15 5.94
N LEU A 64 15.93 5.18 5.61
CA LEU A 64 15.88 4.54 4.31
C LEU A 64 14.65 5.06 3.59
N VAL A 65 14.87 5.63 2.40
CA VAL A 65 13.80 6.16 1.53
C VAL A 65 13.71 5.28 0.30
N LEU A 66 12.65 4.49 0.16
CA LEU A 66 12.40 3.72 -1.05
C LEU A 66 12.00 4.66 -2.18
N LEU A 67 12.55 4.44 -3.36
CA LEU A 67 12.36 5.27 -4.55
C LEU A 67 11.57 4.47 -5.60
N ASN A 68 10.33 4.91 -5.87
CA ASN A 68 9.47 4.33 -6.90
C ASN A 68 8.84 5.46 -7.69
N GLY A 69 9.55 5.97 -8.70
CA GLY A 69 9.12 7.12 -9.49
C GLY A 69 8.99 8.39 -8.63
N THR A 70 7.81 8.97 -8.65
CA THR A 70 7.48 10.17 -7.86
C THR A 70 7.14 9.87 -6.40
N ARG A 71 6.91 8.59 -6.08
CA ARG A 71 6.58 8.15 -4.73
C ARG A 71 7.82 7.79 -3.92
N THR A 72 7.81 8.18 -2.65
CA THR A 72 8.82 7.78 -1.66
C THR A 72 8.15 7.26 -0.40
N ASP A 73 8.65 6.15 0.12
CA ASP A 73 8.26 5.61 1.44
C ASP A 73 9.49 5.65 2.35
N THR A 74 9.35 6.24 3.55
CA THR A 74 10.48 6.51 4.45
C THR A 74 10.40 5.66 5.71
N PHE A 75 11.50 4.98 6.04
CA PHE A 75 11.61 4.11 7.20
C PHE A 75 12.84 4.49 8.05
N LYS A 76 12.71 4.33 9.37
CA LYS A 76 13.84 4.54 10.27
C LYS A 76 14.85 3.41 10.11
N VAL A 77 16.12 3.77 10.02
CA VAL A 77 17.24 2.83 10.02
C VAL A 77 17.79 2.68 11.43
N THR A 78 18.08 1.45 11.81
CA THR A 78 18.93 1.13 12.95
C THR A 78 20.17 0.39 12.47
N ALA A 79 21.31 0.66 13.07
CA ALA A 79 22.55 -0.06 12.81
C ALA A 79 23.26 -0.32 14.14
N ARG A 80 24.02 -1.42 14.18
CA ARG A 80 24.79 -1.86 15.35
C ARG A 80 26.27 -1.86 15.02
N ASP A 81 27.11 -1.79 16.05
CA ASP A 81 28.57 -1.78 15.92
C ASP A 81 29.13 -3.02 15.23
N ASP A 82 28.39 -4.11 15.23
CA ASP A 82 28.74 -5.35 14.51
C ASP A 82 28.47 -5.26 13.01
N GLY A 83 27.95 -4.13 12.49
CA GLY A 83 27.58 -3.89 11.11
C GLY A 83 26.19 -4.44 10.73
N THR A 84 25.38 -4.83 11.72
CA THR A 84 23.98 -5.21 11.45
C THR A 84 23.16 -3.96 11.16
N PHE A 85 22.45 -4.00 10.04
CA PHE A 85 21.52 -2.98 9.56
C PHE A 85 20.09 -3.50 9.70
N SER A 86 19.14 -2.62 10.04
CA SER A 86 17.72 -2.96 10.04
C SER A 86 16.88 -1.72 9.69
N ALA A 87 15.96 -1.86 8.75
CA ALA A 87 14.93 -0.87 8.42
C ALA A 87 13.55 -1.50 8.58
N ARG A 88 12.83 -1.11 9.65
CA ARG A 88 11.50 -1.64 9.93
C ARG A 88 10.44 -0.86 9.15
N MET A 89 9.64 -1.61 8.41
CA MET A 89 8.50 -1.10 7.64
C MET A 89 7.24 -1.22 8.49
N ASN A 90 7.10 -0.31 9.44
CA ASN A 90 6.10 -0.39 10.49
C ASN A 90 4.66 -0.50 9.98
N THR A 91 4.35 0.12 8.84
CA THR A 91 3.01 0.10 8.24
C THR A 91 2.62 -1.28 7.67
N TYR A 92 3.60 -2.17 7.42
CA TYR A 92 3.36 -3.47 6.79
C TYR A 92 3.79 -4.67 7.65
N ASP A 93 4.22 -4.40 8.87
CA ASP A 93 4.80 -5.40 9.77
C ASP A 93 5.88 -6.25 9.09
N ALA A 94 6.82 -5.57 8.47
CA ALA A 94 7.94 -6.17 7.74
C ALA A 94 9.26 -5.47 8.10
N VAL A 95 10.38 -6.12 7.77
CA VAL A 95 11.72 -5.56 8.00
C VAL A 95 12.70 -5.94 6.91
N LEU A 96 13.54 -4.99 6.50
CA LEU A 96 14.79 -5.25 5.80
C LEU A 96 15.91 -5.35 6.82
N GLU A 97 16.55 -6.49 6.94
CA GLU A 97 17.69 -6.71 7.82
C GLU A 97 18.88 -7.23 7.03
N GLY A 98 20.08 -6.82 7.37
CA GLY A 98 21.26 -7.26 6.67
C GLY A 98 22.55 -6.92 7.37
N LYS A 99 23.64 -7.30 6.70
CA LYS A 99 25.03 -7.07 7.11
C LYS A 99 25.66 -6.06 6.17
N LEU A 100 26.22 -5.02 6.75
CA LEU A 100 26.97 -3.99 6.05
C LEU A 100 28.42 -4.48 5.86
N SER A 101 28.99 -4.25 4.67
CA SER A 101 30.41 -4.47 4.42
C SER A 101 31.27 -3.48 5.22
N ASP A 102 32.55 -3.81 5.42
CA ASP A 102 33.46 -2.99 6.20
C ASP A 102 33.71 -1.61 5.56
N ASP A 103 33.55 -1.47 4.25
CA ASP A 103 33.65 -0.19 3.53
C ASP A 103 32.33 0.62 3.56
N GLY A 104 31.27 0.08 4.13
CA GLY A 104 29.97 0.74 4.23
C GLY A 104 29.18 0.88 2.93
N LYS A 105 29.59 0.17 1.85
CA LYS A 105 29.03 0.36 0.50
C LYS A 105 28.28 -0.84 -0.05
N HIS A 106 28.26 -1.95 0.65
CA HIS A 106 27.51 -3.15 0.26
C HIS A 106 26.66 -3.66 1.41
N LEU A 107 25.48 -4.14 1.10
CA LEU A 107 24.56 -4.80 2.03
C LEU A 107 24.22 -6.19 1.48
N VAL A 108 24.17 -7.17 2.36
CA VAL A 108 23.62 -8.51 2.10
C VAL A 108 22.64 -8.83 3.20
N GLY A 109 21.42 -9.20 2.86
CA GLY A 109 20.40 -9.42 3.87
C GLY A 109 19.13 -10.07 3.37
N GLU A 110 18.08 -9.93 4.16
CA GLU A 110 16.77 -10.49 3.91
C GLU A 110 15.68 -9.47 4.19
N TYR A 111 14.65 -9.49 3.38
CA TYR A 111 13.33 -8.97 3.70
C TYR A 111 12.56 -10.06 4.44
N LYS A 112 11.97 -9.70 5.56
CA LYS A 112 11.18 -10.60 6.41
C LYS A 112 9.80 -10.04 6.62
N ASP A 113 8.77 -10.85 6.33
CA ASP A 113 7.40 -10.61 6.76
C ASP A 113 7.28 -11.07 8.23
N LEU A 114 6.78 -10.20 9.10
CA LEU A 114 6.70 -10.45 10.53
C LEU A 114 5.29 -10.84 10.98
N VAL A 115 4.35 -11.01 10.05
CA VAL A 115 2.97 -11.43 10.35
C VAL A 115 2.97 -12.89 10.81
N PRO A 116 2.48 -13.20 12.02
CA PRO A 116 2.57 -14.56 12.61
C PRO A 116 1.87 -15.65 11.80
N SER A 117 0.69 -15.39 11.23
CA SER A 117 -0.06 -16.37 10.42
C SER A 117 0.63 -16.74 9.13
N ARG A 118 1.56 -15.92 8.69
CA ARG A 118 2.40 -16.17 7.52
C ARG A 118 3.74 -16.82 7.88
N ASN A 119 3.80 -17.54 9.00
CA ASN A 119 4.98 -18.33 9.37
C ASN A 119 5.34 -19.30 8.22
N GLY A 120 6.50 -19.05 7.58
CA GLY A 120 6.84 -19.63 6.28
C GLY A 120 6.61 -18.67 5.13
N ALA A 121 6.10 -17.47 5.37
CA ALA A 121 6.18 -16.37 4.45
C ALA A 121 7.62 -16.11 4.07
N ARG A 122 7.82 -15.88 2.79
CA ARG A 122 9.13 -15.86 2.16
C ARG A 122 10.02 -14.80 2.77
N ASN A 123 11.08 -15.23 3.41
CA ASN A 123 12.23 -14.37 3.56
C ASN A 123 12.86 -14.24 2.18
N LEU A 124 12.95 -13.01 1.69
CA LEU A 124 13.54 -12.74 0.39
C LEU A 124 14.96 -12.23 0.60
N ALA A 125 15.94 -12.99 0.15
CA ALA A 125 17.33 -12.54 0.14
C ALA A 125 17.47 -11.30 -0.76
N PHE A 126 18.24 -10.31 -0.31
CA PHE A 126 18.62 -9.16 -1.11
C PHE A 126 20.10 -8.81 -0.96
N THR A 127 20.60 -8.16 -1.98
CA THR A 127 21.89 -7.46 -1.94
C THR A 127 21.67 -5.99 -2.27
N ALA A 128 22.57 -5.10 -1.82
CA ALA A 128 22.53 -3.72 -2.26
C ALA A 128 23.93 -3.11 -2.40
N GLU A 129 24.08 -2.20 -3.36
CA GLU A 129 25.32 -1.51 -3.71
C GLU A 129 25.09 0.00 -3.69
N HIS A 130 26.00 0.72 -2.99
CA HIS A 130 25.99 2.16 -2.91
C HIS A 130 26.49 2.80 -4.21
N GLY A 131 25.83 3.88 -4.64
CA GLY A 131 26.21 4.69 -5.81
C GLY A 131 25.70 4.15 -7.15
N ALA A 132 25.08 2.95 -7.19
CA ALA A 132 24.44 2.45 -8.38
C ALA A 132 23.02 3.02 -8.51
N THR A 133 22.72 3.69 -9.64
CA THR A 133 21.42 4.36 -9.88
C THR A 133 20.57 3.65 -10.93
N TRP A 134 21.17 2.76 -11.73
CA TRP A 134 20.48 1.96 -12.73
C TRP A 134 19.61 0.86 -12.08
N ARG A 135 18.54 0.43 -12.76
CA ARG A 135 17.71 -0.69 -12.27
C ARG A 135 18.09 -2.01 -12.96
N PHE A 136 17.72 -2.20 -14.20
CA PHE A 136 17.90 -3.47 -14.93
C PHE A 136 19.16 -3.53 -15.77
N VAL A 137 19.56 -2.42 -16.38
CA VAL A 137 20.68 -2.36 -17.33
C VAL A 137 21.68 -1.32 -16.87
N LYS A 138 22.97 -1.71 -16.89
CA LYS A 138 24.07 -0.80 -16.59
C LYS A 138 24.20 0.26 -17.67
N PRO A 139 24.56 1.51 -17.32
CA PRO A 139 24.82 2.54 -18.31
C PRO A 139 25.80 2.09 -19.40
N GLY A 140 25.46 2.35 -20.65
CA GLY A 140 26.24 1.98 -21.83
C GLY A 140 26.00 0.54 -22.33
N GLN A 141 25.10 -0.23 -21.71
CA GLN A 141 24.68 -1.55 -22.19
C GLN A 141 23.26 -1.54 -22.77
N ASP A 142 22.70 -0.35 -22.97
CA ASP A 142 21.35 -0.17 -23.48
C ASP A 142 21.23 -0.60 -24.94
N GLN A 143 20.11 -1.25 -25.27
CA GLN A 143 19.68 -1.56 -26.63
C GLN A 143 18.55 -0.61 -27.02
N ALA A 144 18.62 -0.04 -28.22
CA ALA A 144 17.58 0.85 -28.68
C ALA A 144 16.19 0.17 -28.61
N PRO A 145 15.16 0.84 -28.06
CA PRO A 145 13.81 0.30 -28.00
C PRO A 145 13.24 -0.01 -29.36
N ALA A 146 12.57 -1.15 -29.52
CA ALA A 146 11.88 -1.52 -30.76
C ALA A 146 10.60 -0.69 -31.00
N ALA A 147 9.98 -0.20 -29.91
CA ALA A 147 8.78 0.65 -29.98
C ALA A 147 8.72 1.60 -28.77
N ASN A 148 7.88 2.63 -28.88
CA ASN A 148 7.52 3.51 -27.78
C ASN A 148 6.27 2.97 -27.08
N LEU A 149 6.40 2.64 -25.80
CA LEU A 149 5.34 2.10 -24.98
C LEU A 149 4.50 3.18 -24.30
N SER A 150 4.80 4.47 -24.43
CA SER A 150 4.02 5.53 -23.80
C SER A 150 2.56 5.48 -24.23
N GLY A 151 1.65 5.70 -23.29
CA GLY A 151 0.22 5.78 -23.51
C GLY A 151 -0.60 4.84 -22.61
N LYS A 152 -1.88 4.77 -22.92
CA LYS A 152 -2.88 3.95 -22.24
C LYS A 152 -2.99 2.58 -22.92
N TRP A 153 -3.09 1.54 -22.10
CA TRP A 153 -3.10 0.16 -22.57
C TRP A 153 -4.27 -0.61 -21.97
N ALA A 154 -4.99 -1.34 -22.80
CA ALA A 154 -5.92 -2.38 -22.37
C ALA A 154 -5.12 -3.65 -22.06
N VAL A 155 -5.15 -4.13 -20.83
CA VAL A 155 -4.38 -5.29 -20.38
C VAL A 155 -5.32 -6.37 -19.85
N GLN A 156 -5.12 -7.60 -20.29
CA GLN A 156 -5.90 -8.77 -19.86
C GLN A 156 -4.99 -9.86 -19.31
N THR A 157 -5.39 -10.46 -18.21
CA THR A 157 -4.70 -11.66 -17.70
C THR A 157 -5.18 -12.88 -18.48
N ILE A 158 -4.22 -13.73 -18.93
CA ILE A 158 -4.49 -14.90 -19.78
C ILE A 158 -4.36 -16.24 -19.03
N ASP A 159 -4.01 -16.21 -17.75
CA ASP A 159 -3.85 -17.43 -16.96
C ASP A 159 -5.20 -18.03 -16.61
N LYS A 160 -5.49 -19.22 -17.18
CA LYS A 160 -6.75 -19.95 -16.99
C LYS A 160 -6.94 -20.47 -15.56
N ALA A 161 -5.88 -20.59 -14.78
CA ALA A 161 -5.93 -21.05 -13.39
C ALA A 161 -6.19 -19.92 -12.39
N ALA A 162 -5.91 -18.69 -12.76
CA ALA A 162 -6.10 -17.51 -11.94
C ALA A 162 -7.50 -16.93 -12.17
N ARG A 163 -8.51 -17.43 -11.44
CA ARG A 163 -9.85 -16.85 -11.28
C ARG A 163 -10.59 -16.53 -12.59
N GLN A 164 -11.83 -16.96 -12.68
CA GLN A 164 -12.76 -16.75 -13.79
C GLN A 164 -13.04 -15.29 -14.19
N ASP A 165 -12.47 -14.32 -13.47
CA ASP A 165 -12.53 -12.91 -13.80
C ASP A 165 -11.34 -12.56 -14.70
N LYS A 166 -11.59 -12.47 -16.01
CA LYS A 166 -10.74 -11.68 -16.91
C LYS A 166 -10.80 -10.24 -16.40
N ARG A 167 -9.93 -9.91 -15.45
CA ARG A 167 -9.88 -8.55 -14.92
C ARG A 167 -9.28 -7.68 -16.00
N ASN A 168 -10.12 -6.92 -16.65
CA ASN A 168 -9.66 -5.82 -17.48
C ASN A 168 -8.82 -4.91 -16.59
N GLN A 169 -7.60 -4.69 -16.99
CA GLN A 169 -6.68 -3.77 -16.38
C GLN A 169 -6.40 -2.64 -17.36
N VAL A 170 -6.08 -1.50 -16.83
CA VAL A 170 -5.53 -0.38 -17.60
C VAL A 170 -4.10 -0.16 -17.16
N ALA A 171 -3.16 -0.12 -18.10
CA ALA A 171 -1.82 0.35 -17.80
C ALA A 171 -1.62 1.75 -18.39
N LEU A 172 -1.01 2.62 -17.59
CA LEU A 172 -0.53 3.93 -18.02
C LEU A 172 0.99 3.87 -18.01
N LEU A 173 1.59 3.91 -19.19
CA LEU A 173 3.04 3.80 -19.37
C LEU A 173 3.61 5.11 -19.89
N LYS A 174 4.80 5.48 -19.42
CA LYS A 174 5.58 6.62 -19.86
C LYS A 174 7.00 6.18 -20.17
N GLN A 175 7.45 6.45 -21.37
CA GLN A 175 8.77 6.09 -21.85
C GLN A 175 9.55 7.35 -22.29
N ASP A 176 10.81 7.43 -21.82
CA ASP A 176 11.79 8.43 -22.27
C ASP A 176 13.10 7.70 -22.62
N GLY A 177 13.38 7.59 -23.91
CA GLY A 177 14.46 6.73 -24.40
C GLY A 177 14.27 5.27 -23.96
N ASN A 178 15.23 4.72 -23.21
CA ASN A 178 15.13 3.39 -22.64
C ASN A 178 14.42 3.37 -21.27
N HIS A 179 14.29 4.51 -20.58
CA HIS A 179 13.62 4.57 -19.29
C HIS A 179 12.11 4.37 -19.48
N LEU A 180 11.55 3.46 -18.71
CA LEU A 180 10.11 3.15 -18.68
C LEU A 180 9.60 3.30 -17.26
N SER A 181 8.53 4.03 -17.07
CA SER A 181 7.77 4.07 -15.83
C SER A 181 6.29 3.86 -16.09
N GLY A 182 5.52 3.54 -15.07
CA GLY A 182 4.08 3.42 -15.21
C GLY A 182 3.40 2.67 -14.09
N VAL A 183 2.11 2.50 -14.25
CA VAL A 183 1.21 1.87 -13.29
C VAL A 183 0.24 0.95 -14.02
N PHE A 184 -0.08 -0.16 -13.38
CA PHE A 184 -1.14 -1.07 -13.82
C PHE A 184 -2.29 -0.99 -12.83
N MET A 185 -3.49 -0.76 -13.33
CA MET A 185 -4.68 -0.53 -12.52
C MET A 185 -5.73 -1.59 -12.78
N THR A 186 -6.43 -1.95 -11.73
CA THR A 186 -7.70 -2.67 -11.76
C THR A 186 -8.77 -1.79 -11.13
N VAL A 187 -10.03 -2.16 -11.23
CA VAL A 187 -11.12 -1.44 -10.56
C VAL A 187 -10.99 -1.38 -9.03
N VAL A 188 -10.15 -2.21 -8.43
CA VAL A 188 -9.99 -2.28 -6.97
C VAL A 188 -8.67 -1.69 -6.45
N GLY A 189 -7.80 -1.22 -7.34
CA GLY A 189 -6.53 -0.61 -6.95
C GLY A 189 -5.46 -0.69 -8.04
N ASP A 190 -4.26 -0.24 -7.72
CA ASP A 190 -3.14 -0.16 -8.65
C ASP A 190 -1.87 -0.83 -8.09
N THR A 191 -0.86 -0.93 -8.94
CA THR A 191 0.46 -1.49 -8.59
C THR A 191 1.36 -0.48 -7.90
N ARG A 192 0.92 0.76 -7.73
CA ARG A 192 1.80 1.91 -7.49
C ARG A 192 2.75 2.15 -8.67
N GLU A 193 3.53 3.22 -8.61
CA GLU A 193 4.46 3.53 -9.67
C GLU A 193 5.59 2.51 -9.74
N LEU A 194 5.85 2.02 -10.93
CA LEU A 194 6.92 1.10 -11.27
C LEU A 194 7.90 1.79 -12.19
N GLU A 195 9.17 1.44 -12.07
CA GLU A 195 10.23 1.94 -12.94
C GLU A 195 11.04 0.82 -13.54
N GLY A 196 11.58 1.07 -14.72
CA GLY A 196 12.37 0.09 -15.42
C GLY A 196 12.89 0.55 -16.76
N THR A 197 12.90 -0.34 -17.75
CA THR A 197 13.56 -0.10 -19.03
C THR A 197 12.92 -0.86 -20.18
N VAL A 198 13.08 -0.33 -21.38
CA VAL A 198 12.83 -1.04 -22.65
C VAL A 198 14.19 -1.37 -23.28
N GLN A 199 14.38 -2.61 -23.69
CA GLN A 199 15.62 -3.14 -24.26
C GLN A 199 15.30 -3.94 -25.53
N GLY A 200 15.51 -3.36 -26.72
CA GLY A 200 15.03 -3.93 -27.96
C GLY A 200 13.52 -4.15 -27.91
N ASN A 201 13.08 -5.39 -28.09
CA ASN A 201 11.68 -5.80 -28.01
C ASN A 201 11.26 -6.31 -26.61
N ARG A 202 12.05 -6.07 -25.56
CA ARG A 202 11.74 -6.48 -24.19
C ARG A 202 11.55 -5.26 -23.30
N PHE A 203 10.71 -5.41 -22.29
CA PHE A 203 10.57 -4.40 -21.25
C PHE A 203 10.53 -5.02 -19.86
N TYR A 204 10.98 -4.24 -18.88
CA TYR A 204 11.07 -4.63 -17.49
C TYR A 204 10.63 -3.45 -16.63
N LEU A 205 9.82 -3.74 -15.62
CA LEU A 205 9.41 -2.78 -14.59
C LEU A 205 9.51 -3.45 -13.24
N SER A 206 9.97 -2.74 -12.24
CA SER A 206 9.95 -3.21 -10.85
C SER A 206 9.54 -2.11 -9.89
N GLY A 207 9.06 -2.51 -8.73
CA GLY A 207 8.75 -1.62 -7.62
C GLY A 207 8.83 -2.37 -6.30
N PHE A 208 9.22 -1.65 -5.25
CA PHE A 208 9.21 -2.14 -3.90
C PHE A 208 8.82 -0.99 -2.96
N SER A 209 7.67 -1.08 -2.34
CA SER A 209 7.10 -0.03 -1.48
C SER A 209 6.76 -0.54 -0.07
N GLY A 210 7.36 -1.66 0.32
CA GLY A 210 7.29 -2.21 1.67
C GLY A 210 6.64 -3.58 1.80
N PRO A 211 5.42 -3.85 1.27
CA PRO A 211 4.75 -5.12 1.55
C PRO A 211 5.26 -6.29 0.68
N SER A 212 5.73 -6.00 -0.53
CA SER A 212 6.23 -7.03 -1.45
C SER A 212 6.92 -6.39 -2.65
N PRO A 213 8.05 -6.92 -3.14
CA PRO A 213 8.59 -6.52 -4.42
C PRO A 213 7.71 -7.03 -5.56
N LEU A 214 7.61 -6.23 -6.63
CA LEU A 214 6.88 -6.55 -7.84
C LEU A 214 7.81 -6.47 -9.05
N LEU A 215 7.76 -7.47 -9.92
CA LEU A 215 8.42 -7.51 -11.21
C LEU A 215 7.37 -7.66 -12.31
N ILE A 216 7.45 -6.81 -13.32
CA ILE A 216 6.76 -6.99 -14.59
C ILE A 216 7.82 -7.13 -15.67
N ARG A 217 7.69 -8.16 -16.48
CA ARG A 217 8.54 -8.38 -17.64
C ARG A 217 7.71 -8.78 -18.83
N GLY A 218 8.09 -8.32 -20.00
CA GLY A 218 7.34 -8.64 -21.21
C GLY A 218 8.11 -8.40 -22.48
N THR A 219 7.46 -8.70 -23.59
CA THR A 219 7.92 -8.51 -24.95
C THR A 219 6.93 -7.67 -25.73
N ILE A 220 7.44 -7.01 -26.75
CA ILE A 220 6.69 -6.23 -27.73
C ILE A 220 6.70 -7.07 -29.01
N ASP A 221 5.54 -7.35 -29.59
CA ASP A 221 5.40 -8.05 -30.85
C ASP A 221 5.56 -7.12 -32.08
N GLU A 222 5.46 -7.68 -33.29
CA GLU A 222 5.62 -6.94 -34.55
C GLU A 222 4.50 -5.91 -34.76
N ASP A 223 3.33 -6.13 -34.18
CA ASP A 223 2.18 -5.22 -34.25
C ASP A 223 2.24 -4.13 -33.15
N GLY A 224 3.24 -4.17 -32.28
CA GLY A 224 3.45 -3.24 -31.18
C GLY A 224 2.64 -3.55 -29.92
N ASN A 225 1.95 -4.72 -29.85
CA ASN A 225 1.27 -5.18 -28.66
C ASN A 225 2.26 -5.74 -27.65
N ILE A 226 1.82 -5.83 -26.42
CA ILE A 226 2.66 -6.35 -25.31
C ILE A 226 2.11 -7.67 -24.79
N GLN A 227 3.00 -8.56 -24.42
CA GLN A 227 2.70 -9.74 -23.64
C GLN A 227 3.76 -9.92 -22.55
N GLY A 228 3.35 -10.39 -21.39
CA GLY A 228 4.28 -10.48 -20.28
C GLY A 228 3.75 -11.22 -19.08
N ALA A 229 4.39 -10.98 -17.95
CA ALA A 229 4.00 -11.56 -16.68
C ALA A 229 4.23 -10.60 -15.52
N PHE A 230 3.28 -10.60 -14.58
CA PHE A 230 3.43 -10.07 -13.23
C PHE A 230 4.05 -11.17 -12.35
N GLY A 231 5.09 -10.84 -11.62
CA GLY A 231 5.68 -11.71 -10.61
C GLY A 231 5.91 -10.93 -9.33
N SER A 232 5.58 -11.52 -8.20
CA SER A 232 5.99 -10.97 -6.91
C SER A 232 6.56 -12.09 -6.05
N GLY A 233 7.41 -11.74 -5.10
CA GLY A 233 8.00 -12.71 -4.20
C GLY A 233 7.01 -13.54 -3.39
N ILE A 234 5.74 -13.14 -3.36
CA ILE A 234 4.69 -13.73 -2.51
C ILE A 234 3.61 -14.43 -3.36
N TYR A 235 3.40 -14.00 -4.61
CA TYR A 235 2.29 -14.48 -5.45
C TYR A 235 2.78 -15.23 -6.68
N ASN A 236 1.94 -16.11 -7.19
CA ASN A 236 2.18 -16.82 -8.43
C ASN A 236 2.36 -15.84 -9.60
N VAL A 237 3.18 -16.24 -10.57
CA VAL A 237 3.37 -15.52 -11.83
C VAL A 237 2.04 -15.53 -12.61
N VAL A 238 1.55 -14.33 -12.95
CA VAL A 238 0.32 -14.14 -13.73
C VAL A 238 0.68 -13.56 -15.09
N LYS A 239 0.35 -14.30 -16.16
CA LYS A 239 0.60 -13.86 -17.54
C LYS A 239 -0.47 -12.87 -18.00
N PHE A 240 -0.07 -11.95 -18.85
CA PHE A 240 -0.96 -10.97 -19.47
C PHE A 240 -0.61 -10.70 -20.94
N GLU A 241 -1.57 -10.15 -21.64
CA GLU A 241 -1.44 -9.53 -22.95
C GLU A 241 -2.05 -8.12 -22.91
N GLY A 242 -1.59 -7.22 -23.77
CA GLY A 242 -2.10 -5.86 -23.81
C GLY A 242 -1.93 -5.20 -25.17
N GLU A 243 -2.89 -4.35 -25.51
CA GLU A 243 -2.90 -3.51 -26.69
C GLU A 243 -3.07 -2.03 -26.34
N LYS A 244 -2.53 -1.13 -27.14
CA LYS A 244 -2.77 0.31 -26.95
C LYS A 244 -4.23 0.64 -27.17
N SER A 245 -4.81 1.43 -26.25
CA SER A 245 -6.21 1.83 -26.34
C SER A 245 -6.47 3.10 -25.55
N ASP A 246 -6.74 4.17 -26.25
CA ASP A 246 -7.12 5.45 -25.63
C ASP A 246 -8.55 5.41 -25.06
N THR A 247 -9.34 4.38 -25.41
CA THR A 247 -10.76 4.26 -25.03
C THR A 247 -11.03 3.20 -23.97
N VAL A 248 -10.01 2.43 -23.56
CA VAL A 248 -10.20 1.43 -22.50
C VAL A 248 -10.52 2.11 -21.18
N GLU A 249 -11.52 1.59 -20.48
CA GLU A 249 -11.91 2.08 -19.15
C GLU A 249 -12.03 0.92 -18.18
N LEU A 250 -11.80 1.21 -16.91
CA LEU A 250 -12.08 0.29 -15.81
C LEU A 250 -13.60 0.23 -15.54
N PRO A 251 -14.12 -0.89 -15.01
CA PRO A 251 -15.47 -0.91 -14.47
C PRO A 251 -15.67 0.19 -13.43
N ASP A 252 -16.93 0.64 -13.29
CA ASP A 252 -17.27 1.70 -12.34
C ASP A 252 -17.09 1.25 -10.88
N PRO A 253 -16.16 1.81 -10.11
CA PRO A 253 -15.87 1.42 -8.73
C PRO A 253 -17.02 1.71 -7.76
N TYR A 254 -17.96 2.57 -8.15
CA TYR A 254 -19.16 2.92 -7.37
C TYR A 254 -20.29 1.88 -7.49
N LYS A 255 -20.13 0.88 -8.37
CA LYS A 255 -21.13 -0.17 -8.63
C LYS A 255 -20.71 -1.57 -8.15
N LEU A 256 -19.55 -1.71 -7.50
CA LEU A 256 -19.07 -3.01 -7.03
C LEU A 256 -19.65 -3.39 -5.68
N THR A 257 -19.39 -2.56 -4.67
CA THR A 257 -19.98 -2.69 -3.34
C THR A 257 -21.12 -1.69 -3.24
N PHE A 258 -22.31 -2.16 -2.86
CA PHE A 258 -23.53 -1.34 -2.72
C PHE A 258 -24.42 -1.88 -1.60
N LEU A 259 -25.44 -1.11 -1.21
CA LEU A 259 -26.41 -1.57 -0.23
C LEU A 259 -27.36 -2.60 -0.86
N LYS A 260 -27.74 -3.62 -0.09
CA LYS A 260 -28.82 -4.55 -0.48
C LYS A 260 -30.15 -3.80 -0.67
N ASP A 261 -31.02 -4.36 -1.49
CA ASP A 261 -32.33 -3.79 -1.75
C ASP A 261 -33.10 -3.50 -0.46
N GLY A 262 -33.67 -2.31 -0.37
CA GLY A 262 -34.41 -1.84 0.80
C GLY A 262 -33.54 -1.39 1.98
N GLN A 263 -32.22 -1.46 1.88
CA GLN A 263 -31.30 -0.93 2.87
C GLN A 263 -30.88 0.51 2.49
N GLU A 264 -30.87 1.40 3.46
CA GLU A 264 -30.39 2.77 3.28
C GLU A 264 -29.17 3.09 4.18
N ARG A 265 -28.84 2.18 5.10
CA ARG A 265 -27.85 2.35 6.16
C ARG A 265 -26.96 1.13 6.28
N ILE A 266 -25.77 1.37 6.81
CA ILE A 266 -24.94 0.32 7.40
C ILE A 266 -24.94 0.52 8.92
N ASP A 267 -24.65 -0.53 9.65
CA ASP A 267 -24.48 -0.47 11.10
C ASP A 267 -23.39 -1.43 11.56
N PHE A 268 -22.66 -1.00 12.58
CA PHE A 268 -21.66 -1.79 13.26
C PHE A 268 -21.40 -1.26 14.68
N ALA A 269 -20.84 -2.14 15.52
CA ALA A 269 -20.24 -1.78 16.80
C ALA A 269 -18.99 -2.62 17.00
N PHE A 270 -17.83 -1.98 17.03
CA PHE A 270 -16.52 -2.65 17.11
C PHE A 270 -15.65 -2.01 18.18
N PRO A 271 -14.72 -2.78 18.81
CA PRO A 271 -13.77 -2.23 19.77
C PRO A 271 -12.75 -1.31 19.10
N ASP A 272 -12.49 -0.16 19.71
CA ASP A 272 -11.37 0.72 19.37
C ASP A 272 -10.02 0.18 19.90
N LEU A 273 -8.97 0.98 19.76
CA LEU A 273 -7.63 0.63 20.23
C LEU A 273 -7.53 0.45 21.76
N GLN A 274 -8.50 0.90 22.53
CA GLN A 274 -8.62 0.74 23.98
C GLN A 274 -9.61 -0.38 24.39
N GLY A 275 -10.23 -1.04 23.41
CA GLY A 275 -11.25 -2.07 23.64
C GLY A 275 -12.65 -1.51 23.91
N LYS A 276 -12.86 -0.18 23.84
CA LYS A 276 -14.17 0.44 23.96
C LYS A 276 -14.96 0.26 22.66
N LEU A 277 -16.21 -0.17 22.79
CA LEU A 277 -17.09 -0.26 21.61
C LEU A 277 -17.40 1.13 21.06
N VAL A 278 -17.21 1.27 19.75
CA VAL A 278 -17.57 2.41 18.93
C VAL A 278 -18.61 1.97 17.92
N SER A 279 -19.73 2.69 17.87
CA SER A 279 -20.86 2.42 16.99
C SER A 279 -21.20 3.65 16.16
N LEU A 280 -21.73 3.46 14.95
CA LEU A 280 -22.28 4.56 14.16
C LEU A 280 -23.47 5.26 14.84
N GLN A 281 -24.05 4.67 15.90
CA GLN A 281 -25.11 5.24 16.71
C GLN A 281 -24.59 6.20 17.81
N ASP A 282 -23.28 6.29 18.01
CA ASP A 282 -22.69 7.14 19.03
C ASP A 282 -22.97 8.62 18.75
N GLU A 283 -23.14 9.40 19.84
CA GLU A 283 -23.48 10.83 19.81
C GLU A 283 -22.57 11.64 18.89
N LYS A 284 -21.28 11.31 18.85
CA LYS A 284 -20.29 12.04 18.03
C LYS A 284 -20.55 11.98 16.53
N TYR A 285 -21.22 10.92 16.02
CA TYR A 285 -21.56 10.76 14.60
C TYR A 285 -22.94 11.33 14.25
N ARG A 286 -23.79 11.58 15.26
CA ARG A 286 -25.14 12.05 15.02
C ARG A 286 -25.17 13.44 14.38
N GLY A 287 -25.90 13.59 13.28
CA GLY A 287 -25.99 14.85 12.54
C GLY A 287 -24.71 15.24 11.80
N LYS A 288 -23.71 14.36 11.76
CA LYS A 288 -22.47 14.57 11.02
C LYS A 288 -22.49 13.88 9.66
N VAL A 289 -21.68 14.37 8.75
CA VAL A 289 -21.28 13.59 7.59
C VAL A 289 -20.21 12.61 8.07
N VAL A 290 -20.38 11.31 7.81
CA VAL A 290 -19.45 10.30 8.31
C VAL A 290 -18.78 9.59 7.16
N ILE A 291 -17.44 9.52 7.20
CA ILE A 291 -16.61 8.74 6.29
C ILE A 291 -16.24 7.45 7.00
N VAL A 292 -16.71 6.30 6.47
CA VAL A 292 -16.28 4.98 6.94
C VAL A 292 -15.26 4.44 5.94
N GLU A 293 -14.04 4.23 6.40
CA GLU A 293 -12.92 3.68 5.64
C GLU A 293 -12.72 2.21 6.06
N VAL A 294 -12.96 1.26 5.16
CA VAL A 294 -12.77 -0.17 5.44
C VAL A 294 -11.39 -0.57 4.93
N ILE A 295 -10.47 -0.85 5.85
CA ILE A 295 -9.03 -0.98 5.55
C ILE A 295 -8.40 -2.24 6.17
N GLY A 296 -7.11 -2.42 5.90
CA GLY A 296 -6.18 -3.28 6.63
C GLY A 296 -4.77 -2.72 6.49
N THR A 297 -3.96 -2.78 7.55
CA THR A 297 -2.57 -2.28 7.53
C THR A 297 -1.69 -2.99 6.51
N TRP A 298 -2.00 -4.24 6.20
CA TRP A 298 -1.33 -5.09 5.22
C TRP A 298 -1.56 -4.68 3.76
N CYS A 299 -2.54 -3.79 3.51
CA CYS A 299 -3.01 -3.45 2.15
C CYS A 299 -2.31 -2.18 1.63
N PRO A 300 -1.54 -2.24 0.53
CA PRO A 300 -0.86 -1.07 -0.02
C PRO A 300 -1.80 0.07 -0.41
N ASN A 301 -2.90 -0.25 -1.10
CA ASN A 301 -3.87 0.75 -1.54
C ASN A 301 -4.63 1.39 -0.35
N CYS A 302 -4.79 0.66 0.77
CA CYS A 302 -5.32 1.23 2.02
C CYS A 302 -4.35 2.28 2.60
N THR A 303 -3.05 1.97 2.56
CA THR A 303 -2.00 2.91 2.94
C THR A 303 -2.05 4.18 2.08
N ASP A 304 -2.24 4.03 0.77
CA ASP A 304 -2.33 5.16 -0.17
C ASP A 304 -3.58 6.00 0.07
N GLN A 305 -4.72 5.36 0.34
CA GLN A 305 -5.93 6.07 0.74
C GLN A 305 -5.74 6.84 2.05
N THR A 306 -5.06 6.25 3.03
CA THR A 306 -4.79 6.91 4.30
C THR A 306 -3.85 8.12 4.14
N TYR A 307 -2.88 8.08 3.21
CA TYR A 307 -2.08 9.26 2.83
C TYR A 307 -2.94 10.42 2.32
N PHE A 308 -4.06 10.12 1.66
CA PHE A 308 -5.03 11.11 1.24
C PHE A 308 -5.97 11.53 2.38
N LEU A 309 -6.62 10.55 3.05
CA LEU A 309 -7.72 10.82 3.97
C LEU A 309 -7.28 11.44 5.31
N ALA A 310 -6.15 10.99 5.88
CA ALA A 310 -5.74 11.49 7.20
C ALA A 310 -5.44 13.00 7.19
N PRO A 311 -4.64 13.58 6.27
CA PRO A 311 -4.46 15.02 6.19
C PRO A 311 -5.73 15.75 5.75
N TRP A 312 -6.55 15.17 4.87
CA TRP A 312 -7.83 15.74 4.46
C TRP A 312 -8.77 15.88 5.67
N PHE A 313 -8.92 14.84 6.48
CA PHE A 313 -9.75 14.87 7.69
C PHE A 313 -9.25 15.92 8.69
N LYS A 314 -7.96 15.98 8.94
CA LYS A 314 -7.34 16.96 9.84
C LYS A 314 -7.70 18.41 9.43
N GLN A 315 -7.78 18.68 8.14
CA GLN A 315 -8.15 20.00 7.61
C GLN A 315 -9.66 20.26 7.67
N ASN A 316 -10.51 19.22 7.61
CA ASN A 316 -11.94 19.36 7.41
C ASN A 316 -12.83 18.98 8.62
N GLN A 317 -12.29 18.34 9.66
CA GLN A 317 -13.06 17.84 10.81
C GLN A 317 -13.94 18.93 11.46
N HIS A 318 -13.49 20.19 11.48
CA HIS A 318 -14.24 21.32 12.04
C HIS A 318 -15.52 21.69 11.26
N ARG A 319 -15.70 21.16 10.05
CA ARG A 319 -16.86 21.41 9.16
C ARG A 319 -18.08 20.53 9.47
N GLY A 320 -18.03 19.73 10.52
CA GLY A 320 -19.11 18.78 10.85
C GLY A 320 -18.99 17.44 10.14
N VAL A 321 -17.75 17.03 9.90
CA VAL A 321 -17.39 15.72 9.36
C VAL A 321 -16.73 14.88 10.45
N GLU A 322 -17.10 13.63 10.52
CA GLU A 322 -16.43 12.60 11.31
C GLU A 322 -15.90 11.49 10.38
N ALA A 323 -14.95 10.73 10.87
CA ALA A 323 -14.45 9.54 10.15
C ALA A 323 -14.22 8.37 11.12
N VAL A 324 -14.27 7.17 10.59
CA VAL A 324 -13.90 5.94 11.30
C VAL A 324 -13.28 4.94 10.34
N ALA A 325 -12.12 4.42 10.68
CA ALA A 325 -11.51 3.30 9.97
C ALA A 325 -11.94 1.98 10.62
N VAL A 326 -12.58 1.11 9.85
CA VAL A 326 -12.90 -0.26 10.25
C VAL A 326 -11.80 -1.16 9.69
N ALA A 327 -10.89 -1.59 10.55
CA ALA A 327 -9.73 -2.36 10.16
C ALA A 327 -9.98 -3.86 10.24
N PHE A 328 -9.63 -4.57 9.15
CA PHE A 328 -9.61 -6.03 9.07
C PHE A 328 -8.16 -6.48 8.90
N GLU A 329 -7.65 -7.21 9.89
CA GLU A 329 -6.23 -7.52 9.98
C GLU A 329 -5.90 -8.98 9.64
N GLN A 330 -4.62 -9.27 9.41
CA GLN A 330 -4.16 -10.60 9.02
C GLN A 330 -4.28 -11.64 10.13
N GLU A 331 -4.36 -11.18 11.40
CA GLU A 331 -4.57 -12.00 12.57
C GLU A 331 -5.91 -11.65 13.21
N ASP A 332 -6.68 -12.64 13.63
CA ASP A 332 -7.90 -12.46 14.42
C ASP A 332 -7.56 -12.38 15.92
N ASP A 333 -6.65 -11.47 16.24
CA ASP A 333 -6.12 -11.23 17.58
C ASP A 333 -6.15 -9.74 17.91
N PHE A 334 -6.80 -9.38 19.02
CA PHE A 334 -6.94 -7.99 19.44
C PHE A 334 -5.60 -7.34 19.82
N GLY A 335 -4.67 -8.10 20.40
CA GLY A 335 -3.34 -7.59 20.75
C GLY A 335 -2.51 -7.27 19.50
N TYR A 336 -2.58 -8.12 18.47
CA TYR A 336 -1.98 -7.86 17.17
C TYR A 336 -2.59 -6.59 16.54
N PHE A 337 -3.92 -6.51 16.47
CA PHE A 337 -4.65 -5.34 15.99
C PHE A 337 -4.19 -4.06 16.71
N GLN A 338 -4.22 -4.06 18.03
CA GLN A 338 -3.86 -2.90 18.86
C GLN A 338 -2.44 -2.40 18.52
N LYS A 339 -1.47 -3.31 18.41
CA LYS A 339 -0.09 -2.98 18.08
C LYS A 339 0.04 -2.43 16.66
N ALA A 340 -0.51 -3.12 15.65
CA ALA A 340 -0.40 -2.75 14.26
C ALA A 340 -1.05 -1.38 14.01
N LEU A 341 -2.28 -1.20 14.48
CA LEU A 341 -3.04 0.04 14.24
C LEU A 341 -2.59 1.22 15.10
N THR A 342 -2.00 1.00 16.29
CA THR A 342 -1.36 2.08 17.04
C THR A 342 -0.19 2.65 16.22
N THR A 343 0.68 1.76 15.71
CA THR A 343 1.81 2.18 14.86
C THR A 343 1.34 2.87 13.57
N PHE A 344 0.30 2.35 12.93
CA PHE A 344 -0.30 2.93 11.73
C PHE A 344 -0.91 4.32 12.02
N LYS A 345 -1.66 4.45 13.11
CA LYS A 345 -2.27 5.71 13.57
C LYS A 345 -1.22 6.79 13.83
N GLU A 346 -0.14 6.43 14.52
CA GLU A 346 0.97 7.35 14.81
C GLU A 346 1.70 7.77 13.55
N TYR A 347 2.00 6.83 12.64
CA TYR A 347 2.71 7.10 11.40
C TYR A 347 1.98 8.10 10.50
N PHE A 348 0.63 7.97 10.38
CA PHE A 348 -0.20 8.83 9.54
C PHE A 348 -0.80 10.04 10.28
N ASP A 349 -0.53 10.23 11.57
CA ASP A 349 -1.19 11.25 12.42
C ASP A 349 -2.73 11.20 12.28
N ILE A 350 -3.32 9.98 12.34
CA ILE A 350 -4.77 9.77 12.19
C ILE A 350 -5.50 10.34 13.39
N ARG A 351 -6.48 11.22 13.14
CA ARG A 351 -7.26 11.95 14.16
C ARG A 351 -8.68 11.42 14.33
N TYR A 352 -9.05 10.38 13.58
CA TYR A 352 -10.34 9.72 13.69
C TYR A 352 -10.22 8.36 14.38
N ASP A 353 -11.36 7.73 14.66
CA ASP A 353 -11.39 6.41 15.29
C ASP A 353 -10.87 5.34 14.36
N ILE A 354 -10.22 4.36 14.97
CA ILE A 354 -9.87 3.08 14.32
C ILE A 354 -10.47 1.99 15.17
N VAL A 355 -11.24 1.10 14.54
CA VAL A 355 -11.95 0.01 15.22
C VAL A 355 -11.62 -1.34 14.58
N PHE A 356 -11.64 -2.41 15.35
CA PHE A 356 -11.31 -3.76 14.91
C PHE A 356 -12.53 -4.48 14.34
N GLY A 357 -12.59 -4.59 13.00
CA GLY A 357 -13.63 -5.32 12.28
C GLY A 357 -13.45 -6.84 12.33
N GLY A 358 -12.22 -7.35 12.46
CA GLY A 358 -11.90 -8.79 12.49
C GLY A 358 -10.79 -9.19 11.53
N ILE A 359 -10.80 -10.47 11.15
CA ILE A 359 -9.84 -11.05 10.20
C ILE A 359 -10.03 -10.48 8.78
N ALA A 360 -8.93 -10.31 8.05
CA ALA A 360 -8.87 -9.79 6.67
C ALA A 360 -9.46 -10.79 5.66
N ASP A 361 -10.76 -10.97 5.73
CA ASP A 361 -11.56 -11.81 4.84
C ASP A 361 -12.79 -11.03 4.34
N LYS A 362 -13.04 -11.06 3.02
CA LYS A 362 -14.13 -10.31 2.41
C LYS A 362 -15.53 -10.79 2.85
N LYS A 363 -15.68 -12.08 3.12
CA LYS A 363 -16.94 -12.64 3.62
C LYS A 363 -17.20 -12.19 5.05
N VAL A 364 -16.17 -12.26 5.91
CA VAL A 364 -16.25 -11.76 7.29
C VAL A 364 -16.59 -10.27 7.30
N ALA A 365 -15.92 -9.46 6.48
CA ALA A 365 -16.21 -8.03 6.38
C ALA A 365 -17.65 -7.78 5.90
N THR A 366 -18.15 -8.54 4.92
CA THR A 366 -19.54 -8.46 4.45
C THR A 366 -20.56 -8.79 5.54
N GLU A 367 -20.30 -9.83 6.32
CA GLU A 367 -21.19 -10.28 7.39
C GLU A 367 -21.24 -9.28 8.57
N LYS A 368 -20.10 -8.65 8.86
CA LYS A 368 -19.95 -7.68 9.96
C LYS A 368 -20.44 -6.28 9.62
N LEU A 369 -20.30 -5.84 8.36
CA LEU A 369 -20.84 -4.56 7.88
C LEU A 369 -22.23 -4.79 7.27
N LYS A 370 -23.20 -4.95 8.16
CA LYS A 370 -24.59 -5.28 7.77
C LYS A 370 -25.16 -4.21 6.82
N GLY A 371 -25.87 -4.67 5.81
CA GLY A 371 -26.49 -3.83 4.78
C GLY A 371 -25.80 -3.89 3.43
N LEU A 372 -24.51 -4.24 3.36
CA LEU A 372 -23.77 -4.36 2.10
C LEU A 372 -24.13 -5.65 1.34
N ASN A 373 -24.14 -5.59 0.01
CA ASN A 373 -24.26 -6.76 -0.88
C ASN A 373 -23.09 -7.73 -0.64
N TYR A 374 -21.86 -7.23 -0.80
CA TYR A 374 -20.61 -7.90 -0.44
C TYR A 374 -19.43 -6.90 -0.40
N MET A 375 -18.37 -7.25 0.29
CA MET A 375 -17.13 -6.50 0.32
C MET A 375 -16.24 -6.91 -0.87
N ALA A 376 -16.19 -6.08 -1.91
CA ALA A 376 -15.45 -6.42 -3.12
C ALA A 376 -13.94 -6.26 -2.96
N ALA A 377 -13.49 -5.26 -2.19
CA ALA A 377 -12.06 -5.00 -1.96
C ALA A 377 -11.79 -4.25 -0.66
N PHE A 378 -10.54 -4.25 -0.26
CA PHE A 378 -9.93 -3.29 0.62
C PHE A 378 -9.01 -2.39 -0.22
N PRO A 379 -9.05 -1.05 -0.05
CA PRO A 379 -10.00 -0.32 0.79
C PRO A 379 -11.39 -0.23 0.17
N THR A 380 -12.38 0.13 0.98
CA THR A 380 -13.70 0.57 0.54
C THR A 380 -14.11 1.77 1.38
N THR A 381 -14.52 2.86 0.72
CA THR A 381 -14.99 4.08 1.38
C THR A 381 -16.51 4.17 1.31
N ILE A 382 -17.15 4.42 2.46
CA ILE A 382 -18.59 4.59 2.54
C ILE A 382 -18.88 5.99 3.09
N ILE A 383 -19.60 6.80 2.33
CA ILE A 383 -20.00 8.17 2.73
C ILE A 383 -21.44 8.15 3.23
N ILE A 384 -21.62 8.64 4.45
CA ILE A 384 -22.90 8.69 5.15
C ILE A 384 -23.30 10.16 5.35
N GLY A 385 -24.53 10.51 4.98
CA GLY A 385 -25.08 11.84 5.17
C GLY A 385 -25.49 12.11 6.62
N ARG A 386 -25.81 13.37 6.93
CA ARG A 386 -26.22 13.84 8.28
C ARG A 386 -27.43 13.09 8.86
N ASP A 387 -28.30 12.55 8.01
CA ASP A 387 -29.46 11.73 8.39
C ASP A 387 -29.09 10.26 8.66
N GLY A 388 -27.81 9.89 8.58
CA GLY A 388 -27.28 8.54 8.77
C GLY A 388 -27.51 7.59 7.59
N LYS A 389 -27.97 8.06 6.44
CA LYS A 389 -28.12 7.25 5.23
C LYS A 389 -26.84 7.26 4.41
N VAL A 390 -26.50 6.11 3.84
CA VAL A 390 -25.39 5.98 2.89
C VAL A 390 -25.71 6.76 1.62
N ARG A 391 -24.76 7.56 1.16
CA ARG A 391 -24.85 8.38 -0.04
C ARG A 391 -24.03 7.81 -1.19
N GLU A 392 -22.87 7.27 -0.87
CA GLU A 392 -21.96 6.72 -1.86
C GLU A 392 -21.07 5.65 -1.25
N ILE A 393 -20.73 4.65 -2.06
CA ILE A 393 -19.73 3.63 -1.72
C ILE A 393 -18.73 3.58 -2.87
N TYR A 394 -17.46 3.77 -2.56
CA TYR A 394 -16.35 3.68 -3.49
C TYR A 394 -15.48 2.48 -3.12
N THR A 395 -15.29 1.57 -4.08
CA THR A 395 -14.54 0.33 -3.86
C THR A 395 -13.15 0.41 -4.47
N GLY A 396 -12.12 0.10 -3.69
CA GLY A 396 -10.74 0.22 -4.10
C GLY A 396 -10.19 1.62 -3.89
N TYR A 397 -8.98 1.85 -4.37
CA TYR A 397 -8.32 3.15 -4.40
C TYR A 397 -7.22 3.15 -5.45
N THR A 398 -7.13 4.23 -6.20
CA THR A 398 -6.06 4.49 -7.16
C THR A 398 -5.28 5.72 -6.72
N GLY A 399 -3.94 5.59 -6.68
CA GLY A 399 -3.07 6.63 -6.16
C GLY A 399 -2.77 7.74 -7.20
N THR A 400 -2.02 8.76 -6.77
CA THR A 400 -1.69 9.95 -7.57
C THR A 400 -1.02 9.65 -8.92
N VAL A 401 -0.31 8.52 -9.03
CA VAL A 401 0.34 8.09 -10.27
C VAL A 401 -0.63 7.77 -11.40
N THR A 402 -1.91 7.57 -11.09
CA THR A 402 -2.95 7.23 -12.06
C THR A 402 -3.54 8.44 -12.79
N GLY A 403 -3.03 9.66 -12.46
CA GLY A 403 -3.40 10.90 -13.13
C GLY A 403 -4.90 11.20 -13.03
N GLU A 404 -5.59 11.28 -14.16
CA GLU A 404 -7.01 11.65 -14.25
C GLU A 404 -7.93 10.75 -13.40
N TYR A 405 -7.63 9.46 -13.21
CA TYR A 405 -8.42 8.59 -12.34
C TYR A 405 -8.37 9.03 -10.87
N TYR A 406 -7.21 9.47 -10.40
CA TYR A 406 -7.07 10.04 -9.07
C TYR A 406 -7.74 11.41 -8.96
N ASP A 407 -7.57 12.27 -9.96
CA ASP A 407 -8.13 13.61 -9.96
C ASP A 407 -9.67 13.58 -9.98
N ASP A 408 -10.26 12.64 -10.73
CA ASP A 408 -11.70 12.39 -10.77
C ASP A 408 -12.22 11.89 -9.40
N TYR A 409 -11.50 10.95 -8.78
CA TYR A 409 -11.84 10.50 -7.42
C TYR A 409 -11.84 11.67 -6.43
N VAL A 410 -10.78 12.47 -6.39
CA VAL A 410 -10.64 13.60 -5.47
C VAL A 410 -11.72 14.67 -5.72
N THR A 411 -12.00 14.97 -6.99
CA THR A 411 -13.03 15.93 -7.38
C THR A 411 -14.40 15.47 -6.93
N ARG A 412 -14.76 14.23 -7.20
CA ARG A 412 -16.07 13.66 -6.80
C ARG A 412 -16.21 13.54 -5.30
N PHE A 413 -15.17 13.07 -4.60
CA PHE A 413 -15.13 12.96 -3.15
C PHE A 413 -15.38 14.32 -2.48
N ASN A 414 -14.60 15.35 -2.85
CA ASN A 414 -14.76 16.69 -2.30
C ASN A 414 -16.13 17.28 -2.64
N GLY A 415 -16.56 17.19 -3.90
CA GLY A 415 -17.85 17.73 -4.34
C GLY A 415 -19.05 17.08 -3.64
N LEU A 416 -18.98 15.76 -3.34
CA LEU A 416 -20.01 15.09 -2.57
C LEU A 416 -20.01 15.58 -1.12
N LEU A 417 -18.85 15.59 -0.47
CA LEU A 417 -18.74 16.01 0.93
C LEU A 417 -19.15 17.47 1.13
N ASP A 418 -18.77 18.38 0.23
CA ASP A 418 -19.18 19.79 0.29
C ASP A 418 -20.71 19.94 0.25
N ARG A 419 -21.39 19.17 -0.64
CA ARG A 419 -22.87 19.16 -0.69
C ARG A 419 -23.47 18.63 0.61
N LEU A 420 -22.99 17.48 1.12
CA LEU A 420 -23.52 16.88 2.34
C LEU A 420 -23.28 17.73 3.59
N ILE A 421 -22.14 18.41 3.66
CA ILE A 421 -21.81 19.33 4.76
C ILE A 421 -22.75 20.55 4.76
N ALA A 422 -23.17 21.01 3.58
CA ALA A 422 -24.10 22.12 3.44
C ALA A 422 -25.56 21.74 3.75
N GLU A 423 -25.91 20.45 3.83
CA GLU A 423 -27.24 20.01 4.23
C GLU A 423 -27.57 20.44 5.67
N PRO A 424 -28.81 20.79 6.00
CA PRO A 424 -29.22 21.06 7.37
C PRO A 424 -29.01 19.86 8.28
N ASP A 425 -28.59 20.09 9.52
CA ASP A 425 -28.56 19.03 10.54
C ASP A 425 -30.01 18.66 10.91
N PRO A 426 -30.46 17.42 10.61
CA PRO A 426 -31.82 16.98 10.90
C PRO A 426 -32.13 16.93 12.42
N HIS A 427 -31.11 16.97 13.27
CA HIS A 427 -31.23 16.92 14.72
C HIS A 427 -31.13 18.30 15.37
N ALA A 428 -30.81 19.38 14.63
CA ALA A 428 -30.71 20.74 15.18
C ALA A 428 -32.04 21.26 15.75
N ALA A 429 -33.18 20.90 15.13
CA ALA A 429 -34.51 21.29 15.59
C ALA A 429 -34.92 20.60 16.92
N THR A 430 -34.43 19.39 17.18
CA THR A 430 -34.74 18.63 18.41
C THR A 430 -33.96 19.17 19.62
N ALA A 431 -32.76 19.69 19.40
CA ALA A 431 -31.95 20.32 20.46
C ALA A 431 -32.51 21.66 20.92
N ALA A 432 -33.19 22.41 20.03
CA ALA A 432 -33.84 23.69 20.35
C ALA A 432 -35.15 23.52 21.11
N SER A 433 -35.76 22.33 21.12
CA SER A 433 -37.04 22.05 21.81
C SER A 433 -36.86 21.33 23.15
N ALA A 434 -35.64 21.07 23.62
CA ALA A 434 -35.43 20.54 24.95
C ALA A 434 -35.78 21.63 25.99
N PRO A 435 -36.70 21.37 26.95
CA PRO A 435 -37.06 22.36 27.95
C PRO A 435 -35.84 22.71 28.80
N ALA A 436 -35.56 23.98 28.96
CA ALA A 436 -34.48 24.47 29.81
C ALA A 436 -34.65 23.82 31.20
N ALA A 437 -33.60 23.17 31.68
CA ALA A 437 -33.63 22.59 33.02
C ALA A 437 -33.93 23.69 34.02
N THR A 438 -35.06 23.56 34.70
CA THR A 438 -35.47 24.48 35.75
C THR A 438 -34.39 24.47 36.84
N PRO A 439 -33.82 25.63 37.24
CA PRO A 439 -32.82 25.63 38.28
C PRO A 439 -33.46 25.12 39.59
N ALA A 440 -32.86 24.11 40.20
CA ALA A 440 -33.27 23.58 41.50
C ALA A 440 -33.23 24.69 42.52
N VAL A 441 -34.40 25.05 43.05
CA VAL A 441 -34.52 26.00 44.17
C VAL A 441 -33.88 25.35 45.38
N ALA A 442 -32.76 25.89 45.82
CA ALA A 442 -32.12 25.47 47.07
C ALA A 442 -33.07 25.85 48.22
N SER A 443 -33.70 24.86 48.86
CA SER A 443 -34.45 25.05 50.08
C SER A 443 -33.48 25.37 51.21
N VAL A 444 -33.50 26.60 51.67
CA VAL A 444 -32.85 27.05 52.89
C VAL A 444 -33.68 26.51 54.06
N LEU A 445 -33.17 25.57 54.82
CA LEU A 445 -33.74 25.13 56.10
C LEU A 445 -33.48 26.23 57.14
N PRO A 446 -34.47 26.61 57.94
CA PRO A 446 -34.25 27.57 59.04
C PRO A 446 -33.50 26.90 60.18
N ALA A 447 -32.53 27.60 60.74
CA ALA A 447 -31.85 27.24 61.99
C ALA A 447 -32.88 27.37 63.13
N SER A 448 -32.99 26.30 63.93
CA SER A 448 -33.76 26.31 65.19
C SER A 448 -32.84 26.58 66.36
N PRO A 449 -33.41 27.13 67.51
CA PRO A 449 -32.75 27.91 68.53
C PRO A 449 -31.80 27.09 69.44
#